data_2d8b3b228815205892b5d68d68f66c17
#
_entry.id   2d8b3b228815205892b5d68d68f66c17
#
_cell.length_a   1.000
_cell.length_b   1.000
_cell.length_c   1.000
_cell.angle_alpha   90.00
_cell.angle_beta   90.00
_cell.angle_gamma   90.00
#
_symmetry.space_group_name_H-M   'P 1'
#
loop_
_entity.id
_entity.type
_entity.pdbx_description
1 polymer ?
#
loop_
_entity_poly.entity_id
_entity_poly.type
_entity_poly.pdbx_seq_one_letter_code
_entity_poly.pdbx_strand_id
1 'polypeptide(L)'
;MSYSSTIQTFRPLTFDDIIRTAKQYVPDTYKHCPWRYPGLEHGTALLENEDQLCCYLAAYGEMHKGKLECAISKFPFKKINCNYEIIDWGCGQGIASIYMIDSLRKNGLLDKLQKISLIEPSATALARAKMNVSIATENNIFVEGLNYLLPANVMPSNGETLNGIHIEEDICIHLFSNILDIRNINLKELAYMVSSSGYRHYFVCVGPLNFGNERIDSFLRYFELKNSDIFVNVKSAQYRQLYNGKWYGCIAKGFQIVREEGKPFLVPLSYYPPKQFFASYRLDVIEEKDKLSSSTFNWNLNSAFEILAPFDIGASIYEDIDPVLAVLSNIITRGLPTK
;
A
#
# COMPACT_ATOMS: atom_id res chain seq x y z
N MET A 1 0.11 -5.87 -32.28
CA MET A 1 1.14 -5.42 -31.30
C MET A 1 0.70 -5.90 -29.91
N SER A 2 1.63 -6.16 -29.00
CA SER A 2 1.35 -6.50 -27.60
C SER A 2 1.66 -5.34 -26.69
N TYR A 3 1.22 -5.39 -25.44
CA TYR A 3 1.60 -4.40 -24.42
C TYR A 3 3.13 -4.22 -24.37
N SER A 4 3.86 -5.33 -24.25
CA SER A 4 5.32 -5.32 -24.16
C SER A 4 5.98 -4.67 -25.38
N SER A 5 5.54 -4.98 -26.60
CA SER A 5 6.10 -4.36 -27.81
C SER A 5 5.85 -2.85 -27.89
N THR A 6 4.70 -2.40 -27.40
CA THR A 6 4.38 -0.96 -27.35
C THR A 6 5.21 -0.24 -26.29
N ILE A 7 5.31 -0.80 -25.09
CA ILE A 7 6.09 -0.20 -23.99
C ILE A 7 7.57 -0.02 -24.39
N GLN A 8 8.14 -0.97 -25.13
CA GLN A 8 9.53 -0.91 -25.61
C GLN A 8 9.82 0.26 -26.58
N THR A 9 8.80 0.94 -27.08
CA THR A 9 8.99 2.12 -27.98
C THR A 9 9.21 3.44 -27.24
N PHE A 10 8.89 3.50 -25.94
CA PHE A 10 9.03 4.73 -25.15
C PHE A 10 10.48 4.99 -24.73
N ARG A 11 10.88 6.24 -24.76
CA ARG A 11 12.21 6.72 -24.31
C ARG A 11 12.10 8.16 -23.81
N PRO A 12 12.11 8.44 -22.52
CA PRO A 12 11.94 7.47 -21.41
C PRO A 12 10.49 6.97 -21.28
N LEU A 13 10.30 5.84 -20.62
CA LEU A 13 8.98 5.35 -20.21
C LEU A 13 8.55 6.08 -18.95
N THR A 14 7.33 6.60 -18.94
CA THR A 14 6.74 7.30 -17.80
C THR A 14 5.58 6.52 -17.19
N PHE A 15 5.16 6.90 -15.97
CA PHE A 15 3.98 6.34 -15.32
C PHE A 15 2.71 6.46 -16.19
N ASP A 16 2.51 7.62 -16.79
CA ASP A 16 1.32 7.88 -17.63
C ASP A 16 1.32 7.04 -18.92
N ASP A 17 2.50 6.75 -19.47
CA ASP A 17 2.61 5.88 -20.65
C ASP A 17 2.16 4.45 -20.34
N ILE A 18 2.52 3.94 -19.16
CA ILE A 18 2.12 2.59 -18.73
C ILE A 18 0.62 2.49 -18.60
N ILE A 19 -0.01 3.44 -17.93
CA ILE A 19 -1.46 3.43 -17.72
C ILE A 19 -2.19 3.59 -19.06
N ARG A 20 -1.73 4.50 -19.93
CA ARG A 20 -2.31 4.71 -21.25
C ARG A 20 -2.19 3.46 -22.12
N THR A 21 -1.03 2.83 -22.12
CA THR A 21 -0.80 1.60 -22.88
C THR A 21 -1.67 0.46 -22.34
N ALA A 22 -1.73 0.26 -21.03
CA ALA A 22 -2.56 -0.78 -20.44
C ALA A 22 -4.04 -0.66 -20.86
N LYS A 23 -4.58 0.57 -20.87
CA LYS A 23 -5.94 0.85 -21.33
C LYS A 23 -6.20 0.42 -22.80
N GLN A 24 -5.18 0.47 -23.65
CA GLN A 24 -5.29 0.05 -25.06
C GLN A 24 -5.39 -1.48 -25.21
N TYR A 25 -4.79 -2.22 -24.29
CA TYR A 25 -4.72 -3.68 -24.31
C TYR A 25 -5.71 -4.38 -23.37
N VAL A 26 -6.65 -3.63 -22.79
CA VAL A 26 -7.80 -4.23 -22.09
C VAL A 26 -8.67 -4.98 -23.12
N PRO A 27 -9.06 -6.24 -22.87
CA PRO A 27 -9.96 -6.97 -23.75
C PRO A 27 -11.27 -6.20 -24.01
N ASP A 28 -11.77 -6.27 -25.24
CA ASP A 28 -12.93 -5.47 -25.69
C ASP A 28 -14.14 -5.60 -24.76
N THR A 29 -14.39 -6.79 -24.26
CA THR A 29 -15.47 -7.08 -23.30
C THR A 29 -15.37 -6.26 -22.02
N TYR A 30 -14.16 -5.86 -21.62
CA TYR A 30 -13.90 -5.17 -20.35
C TYR A 30 -13.46 -3.71 -20.52
N LYS A 31 -13.39 -3.18 -21.73
CA LYS A 31 -12.93 -1.79 -21.98
C LYS A 31 -13.64 -0.71 -21.15
N HIS A 32 -14.95 -0.88 -20.92
CA HIS A 32 -15.73 0.05 -20.13
C HIS A 32 -15.80 -0.28 -18.63
N CYS A 33 -15.36 -1.47 -18.23
CA CYS A 33 -15.43 -1.96 -16.86
C CYS A 33 -14.25 -2.88 -16.53
N PRO A 34 -12.99 -2.43 -16.66
CA PRO A 34 -11.82 -3.28 -16.45
C PRO A 34 -11.76 -3.91 -15.06
N TRP A 35 -12.34 -3.27 -14.05
CA TRP A 35 -12.44 -3.80 -12.68
C TRP A 35 -13.33 -5.07 -12.56
N ARG A 36 -14.12 -5.41 -13.58
CA ARG A 36 -14.95 -6.63 -13.61
C ARG A 36 -14.20 -7.82 -14.19
N TYR A 37 -12.96 -7.65 -14.61
CA TYR A 37 -12.18 -8.77 -15.14
C TYR A 37 -11.99 -9.83 -14.02
N PRO A 38 -12.23 -11.13 -14.31
CA PRO A 38 -12.11 -12.19 -13.30
C PRO A 38 -10.70 -12.27 -12.68
N GLY A 39 -10.63 -12.57 -11.39
CA GLY A 39 -9.36 -12.76 -10.69
C GLY A 39 -8.57 -11.48 -10.40
N LEU A 40 -9.21 -10.30 -10.41
CA LEU A 40 -8.55 -9.07 -9.93
C LEU A 40 -8.69 -8.88 -8.41
N GLU A 41 -9.77 -9.40 -7.78
CA GLU A 41 -10.04 -9.38 -6.34
C GLU A 41 -9.67 -8.03 -5.68
N HIS A 42 -10.10 -6.94 -6.29
CA HIS A 42 -9.78 -5.57 -5.87
C HIS A 42 -8.27 -5.27 -5.74
N GLY A 43 -7.40 -6.06 -6.39
CA GLY A 43 -5.96 -5.89 -6.40
C GLY A 43 -5.20 -6.71 -5.34
N THR A 44 -5.88 -7.65 -4.69
CA THR A 44 -5.26 -8.57 -3.72
C THR A 44 -4.86 -9.91 -4.35
N ALA A 45 -5.40 -10.24 -5.53
CA ALA A 45 -5.07 -11.47 -6.23
C ALA A 45 -3.66 -11.43 -6.86
N LEU A 46 -3.05 -12.60 -6.97
CA LEU A 46 -1.87 -12.77 -7.80
C LEU A 46 -2.27 -12.66 -9.29
N LEU A 47 -1.70 -11.70 -9.99
CA LEU A 47 -1.97 -11.47 -11.41
C LEU A 47 -1.14 -12.44 -12.25
N GLU A 48 -1.80 -13.34 -12.98
CA GLU A 48 -1.15 -14.47 -13.63
C GLU A 48 -1.01 -14.33 -15.16
N ASN A 49 -1.75 -13.38 -15.76
CA ASN A 49 -1.76 -13.23 -17.22
C ASN A 49 -1.81 -11.76 -17.66
N GLU A 50 -1.51 -11.54 -18.95
CA GLU A 50 -1.43 -10.20 -19.56
C GLU A 50 -2.74 -9.40 -19.48
N ASP A 51 -3.87 -10.06 -19.64
CA ASP A 51 -5.18 -9.39 -19.59
C ASP A 51 -5.49 -8.89 -18.19
N GLN A 52 -5.23 -9.71 -17.14
CA GLN A 52 -5.34 -9.29 -15.75
C GLN A 52 -4.43 -8.08 -15.47
N LEU A 53 -3.18 -8.13 -15.93
CA LEU A 53 -2.24 -7.04 -15.75
C LEU A 53 -2.72 -5.74 -16.39
N CYS A 54 -3.23 -5.79 -17.63
CA CYS A 54 -3.78 -4.63 -18.32
C CYS A 54 -5.07 -4.12 -17.66
N CYS A 55 -5.99 -5.01 -17.32
CA CYS A 55 -7.24 -4.66 -16.64
C CYS A 55 -6.99 -4.04 -15.26
N TYR A 56 -6.03 -4.56 -14.49
CA TYR A 56 -5.63 -3.99 -13.21
C TYR A 56 -5.14 -2.55 -13.33
N LEU A 57 -4.20 -2.29 -14.23
CA LEU A 57 -3.68 -0.94 -14.45
C LEU A 57 -4.73 0.01 -15.00
N ALA A 58 -5.59 -0.46 -15.92
CA ALA A 58 -6.68 0.35 -16.46
C ALA A 58 -7.72 0.70 -15.39
N ALA A 59 -7.99 -0.22 -14.45
CA ALA A 59 -8.96 -0.03 -13.38
C ALA A 59 -8.44 0.85 -12.24
N TYR A 60 -7.20 0.62 -11.81
CA TYR A 60 -6.67 1.15 -10.55
C TYR A 60 -5.48 2.10 -10.72
N GLY A 61 -4.87 2.18 -11.88
CA GLY A 61 -3.63 2.95 -12.12
C GLY A 61 -3.75 4.43 -11.73
N GLU A 62 -4.85 5.09 -12.09
CA GLU A 62 -5.09 6.50 -11.73
C GLU A 62 -5.22 6.69 -10.21
N MET A 63 -5.84 5.73 -9.53
CA MET A 63 -5.95 5.73 -8.07
C MET A 63 -4.56 5.57 -7.43
N HIS A 64 -3.73 4.68 -7.96
CA HIS A 64 -2.36 4.51 -7.48
C HIS A 64 -1.53 5.78 -7.71
N LYS A 65 -1.66 6.43 -8.87
CA LYS A 65 -1.01 7.71 -9.15
C LYS A 65 -1.30 8.74 -8.08
N GLY A 66 -2.57 8.95 -7.75
CA GLY A 66 -2.96 9.93 -6.76
C GLY A 66 -2.37 9.64 -5.36
N LYS A 67 -2.35 8.36 -4.93
CA LYS A 67 -1.76 7.97 -3.64
C LYS A 67 -0.25 8.22 -3.62
N LEU A 68 0.46 7.81 -4.68
CA LEU A 68 1.90 8.01 -4.82
C LEU A 68 2.27 9.49 -4.88
N GLU A 69 1.52 10.30 -5.62
CA GLU A 69 1.70 11.75 -5.68
C GLU A 69 1.60 12.39 -4.29
N CYS A 70 0.60 11.98 -3.49
CA CYS A 70 0.43 12.46 -2.14
C CYS A 70 1.67 12.23 -1.25
N ALA A 71 2.28 11.06 -1.37
CA ALA A 71 3.46 10.70 -0.58
C ALA A 71 4.75 11.31 -1.16
N ILE A 72 4.97 11.12 -2.46
CA ILE A 72 6.25 11.43 -3.11
C ILE A 72 6.44 12.93 -3.34
N SER A 73 5.36 13.72 -3.48
CA SER A 73 5.48 15.19 -3.58
C SER A 73 6.15 15.85 -2.37
N LYS A 74 6.12 15.19 -1.22
CA LYS A 74 6.75 15.66 0.03
C LYS A 74 8.03 14.91 0.37
N PHE A 75 8.49 14.04 -0.51
CA PHE A 75 9.72 13.28 -0.30
C PHE A 75 10.92 14.24 -0.22
N PRO A 76 11.86 14.04 0.73
CA PRO A 76 12.96 14.98 0.96
C PRO A 76 14.11 14.79 -0.05
N PHE A 77 13.86 14.99 -1.33
CA PHE A 77 14.82 14.81 -2.42
C PHE A 77 16.16 15.53 -2.17
N LYS A 78 16.12 16.70 -1.54
CA LYS A 78 17.33 17.48 -1.23
C LYS A 78 18.27 16.80 -0.22
N LYS A 79 17.79 15.78 0.50
CA LYS A 79 18.61 15.00 1.45
C LYS A 79 19.33 13.83 0.79
N ILE A 80 19.03 13.53 -0.47
CA ILE A 80 19.72 12.50 -1.25
C ILE A 80 20.98 13.11 -1.85
N ASN A 81 22.09 12.95 -1.16
CA ASN A 81 23.38 13.60 -1.50
C ASN A 81 24.46 12.62 -1.99
N CYS A 82 24.26 11.32 -1.86
CA CYS A 82 25.15 10.25 -2.33
C CYS A 82 24.38 9.23 -3.17
N ASN A 83 25.03 8.15 -3.57
CA ASN A 83 24.40 7.02 -4.26
C ASN A 83 23.34 6.38 -3.35
N TYR A 84 22.35 5.72 -3.99
CA TYR A 84 21.24 5.11 -3.28
C TYR A 84 20.61 3.98 -4.09
N GLU A 85 19.84 3.17 -3.38
CA GLU A 85 19.05 2.07 -3.93
C GLU A 85 17.56 2.27 -3.66
N ILE A 86 16.73 1.58 -4.44
CA ILE A 86 15.29 1.48 -4.23
C ILE A 86 14.93 0.02 -4.03
N ILE A 87 14.06 -0.27 -3.04
CA ILE A 87 13.42 -1.57 -2.86
C ILE A 87 11.91 -1.36 -2.92
N ASP A 88 11.25 -2.00 -3.87
CA ASP A 88 9.79 -1.95 -4.05
C ASP A 88 9.17 -3.26 -3.57
N TRP A 89 8.53 -3.20 -2.41
CA TRP A 89 7.97 -4.33 -1.68
C TRP A 89 6.55 -4.64 -2.14
N GLY A 90 6.33 -5.81 -2.74
CA GLY A 90 5.08 -6.12 -3.40
C GLY A 90 4.86 -5.22 -4.61
N CYS A 91 5.86 -5.13 -5.47
CA CYS A 91 5.94 -4.13 -6.53
C CYS A 91 4.84 -4.25 -7.60
N GLY A 92 4.11 -5.39 -7.66
CA GLY A 92 3.15 -5.67 -8.72
C GLY A 92 3.82 -5.51 -10.08
N GLN A 93 3.37 -4.53 -10.85
CA GLN A 93 3.91 -4.21 -12.18
C GLN A 93 4.97 -3.08 -12.17
N GLY A 94 5.51 -2.75 -10.98
CA GLY A 94 6.57 -1.76 -10.78
C GLY A 94 6.10 -0.31 -10.83
N ILE A 95 4.80 -0.04 -10.66
CA ILE A 95 4.25 1.32 -10.82
C ILE A 95 4.72 2.31 -9.77
N ALA A 96 4.98 1.87 -8.53
CA ALA A 96 5.53 2.74 -7.49
C ALA A 96 6.98 3.12 -7.82
N SER A 97 7.79 2.15 -8.25
CA SER A 97 9.16 2.39 -8.73
C SER A 97 9.18 3.39 -9.89
N ILE A 98 8.29 3.24 -10.88
CA ILE A 98 8.28 4.16 -12.04
C ILE A 98 7.86 5.56 -11.65
N TYR A 99 6.86 5.71 -10.78
CA TYR A 99 6.47 7.04 -10.29
C TYR A 99 7.61 7.71 -9.49
N MET A 100 8.36 6.93 -8.71
CA MET A 100 9.56 7.41 -8.02
C MET A 100 10.65 7.80 -9.02
N ILE A 101 10.93 6.99 -10.05
CA ILE A 101 11.89 7.28 -11.12
C ILE A 101 11.53 8.59 -11.83
N ASP A 102 10.26 8.80 -12.19
CA ASP A 102 9.80 10.05 -12.80
C ASP A 102 10.05 11.26 -11.89
N SER A 103 9.86 11.07 -10.57
CA SER A 103 10.10 12.11 -9.57
C SER A 103 11.59 12.38 -9.37
N LEU A 104 12.42 11.35 -9.34
CA LEU A 104 13.89 11.46 -9.25
C LEU A 104 14.47 12.14 -10.48
N ARG A 105 14.00 11.79 -11.67
CA ARG A 105 14.38 12.43 -12.93
C ARG A 105 14.09 13.93 -12.90
N LYS A 106 12.89 14.33 -12.43
CA LYS A 106 12.49 15.75 -12.29
C LYS A 106 13.35 16.51 -11.29
N ASN A 107 13.95 15.82 -10.31
CA ASN A 107 14.81 16.40 -9.29
C ASN A 107 16.32 16.28 -9.62
N GLY A 108 16.70 15.74 -10.80
CA GLY A 108 18.09 15.56 -11.19
C GLY A 108 18.88 14.58 -10.33
N LEU A 109 18.23 13.51 -9.87
CA LEU A 109 18.83 12.55 -8.94
C LEU A 109 18.99 11.14 -9.54
N LEU A 110 18.50 10.93 -10.77
CA LEU A 110 18.47 9.59 -11.36
C LEU A 110 19.87 8.99 -11.57
N ASP A 111 20.85 9.81 -11.84
CA ASP A 111 22.26 9.44 -12.02
C ASP A 111 22.92 8.86 -10.76
N LYS A 112 22.37 9.11 -9.58
CA LYS A 112 22.82 8.57 -8.30
C LYS A 112 22.17 7.24 -7.93
N LEU A 113 21.12 6.84 -8.64
CA LEU A 113 20.44 5.57 -8.42
C LEU A 113 21.28 4.43 -8.98
N GLN A 114 21.67 3.47 -8.13
CA GLN A 114 22.55 2.38 -8.51
C GLN A 114 21.79 1.08 -8.76
N LYS A 115 20.77 0.81 -7.94
CA LYS A 115 20.05 -0.47 -7.98
C LYS A 115 18.56 -0.28 -7.67
N ILE A 116 17.73 -1.10 -8.30
CA ILE A 116 16.32 -1.25 -7.95
C ILE A 116 16.03 -2.73 -7.74
N SER A 117 15.59 -3.09 -6.53
CA SER A 117 15.14 -4.44 -6.19
C SER A 117 13.61 -4.47 -6.16
N LEU A 118 13.04 -5.34 -7.00
CA LEU A 118 11.60 -5.54 -7.16
C LEU A 118 11.19 -6.86 -6.52
N ILE A 119 10.30 -6.83 -5.54
CA ILE A 119 9.85 -8.02 -4.81
C ILE A 119 8.39 -8.25 -5.11
N GLU A 120 8.04 -9.39 -5.70
CA GLU A 120 6.68 -9.69 -6.12
C GLU A 120 6.45 -11.21 -6.24
N PRO A 121 5.41 -11.77 -5.61
CA PRO A 121 5.12 -13.20 -5.71
C PRO A 121 4.57 -13.64 -7.07
N SER A 122 3.93 -12.77 -7.84
CA SER A 122 3.50 -13.10 -9.20
C SER A 122 4.68 -13.00 -10.17
N ALA A 123 5.12 -14.13 -10.72
CA ALA A 123 6.19 -14.16 -11.71
C ALA A 123 5.86 -13.33 -12.97
N THR A 124 4.59 -13.32 -13.39
CA THR A 124 4.12 -12.56 -14.56
C THR A 124 4.15 -11.04 -14.29
N ALA A 125 3.66 -10.62 -13.11
CA ALA A 125 3.71 -9.22 -12.71
C ALA A 125 5.17 -8.75 -12.52
N LEU A 126 6.01 -9.56 -11.89
CA LEU A 126 7.43 -9.28 -11.69
C LEU A 126 8.19 -9.13 -13.02
N ALA A 127 7.94 -10.03 -13.99
CA ALA A 127 8.56 -9.94 -15.31
C ALA A 127 8.17 -8.62 -16.01
N ARG A 128 6.89 -8.22 -15.92
CA ARG A 128 6.43 -6.94 -16.44
C ARG A 128 7.05 -5.76 -15.68
N ALA A 129 7.14 -5.83 -14.35
CA ALA A 129 7.79 -4.80 -13.53
C ALA A 129 9.25 -4.58 -13.95
N LYS A 130 10.03 -5.67 -14.08
CA LYS A 130 11.42 -5.59 -14.55
C LYS A 130 11.53 -4.91 -15.91
N MET A 131 10.72 -5.31 -16.87
CA MET A 131 10.69 -4.69 -18.20
C MET A 131 10.37 -3.19 -18.10
N ASN A 132 9.29 -2.84 -17.43
CA ASN A 132 8.84 -1.46 -17.30
C ASN A 132 9.90 -0.57 -16.62
N VAL A 133 10.45 -1.03 -15.50
CA VAL A 133 11.45 -0.29 -14.72
C VAL A 133 12.77 -0.15 -15.49
N SER A 134 13.23 -1.21 -16.15
CA SER A 134 14.44 -1.15 -16.98
C SER A 134 14.29 -0.12 -18.09
N ILE A 135 13.16 -0.07 -18.78
CA ILE A 135 12.92 0.92 -19.84
C ILE A 135 12.80 2.33 -19.24
N ALA A 136 12.14 2.49 -18.09
CA ALA A 136 12.02 3.78 -17.43
C ALA A 136 13.37 4.35 -16.98
N THR A 137 14.33 3.49 -16.65
CA THR A 137 15.72 3.86 -16.32
C THR A 137 16.66 3.84 -17.55
N GLU A 138 16.10 3.69 -18.76
CA GLU A 138 16.86 3.61 -20.02
C GLU A 138 17.93 2.51 -20.02
N ASN A 139 17.71 1.44 -19.26
CA ASN A 139 18.62 0.32 -19.00
C ASN A 139 19.98 0.72 -18.38
N ASN A 140 20.08 1.88 -17.76
CA ASN A 140 21.30 2.38 -17.14
C ASN A 140 21.45 1.98 -15.66
N ILE A 141 20.40 1.41 -15.07
CA ILE A 141 20.36 1.01 -13.67
C ILE A 141 20.21 -0.53 -13.57
N PHE A 142 20.88 -1.13 -12.61
CA PHE A 142 20.70 -2.55 -12.33
C PHE A 142 19.33 -2.81 -11.70
N VAL A 143 18.48 -3.60 -12.38
CA VAL A 143 17.13 -3.96 -11.93
C VAL A 143 17.09 -5.46 -11.59
N GLU A 144 17.03 -5.74 -10.30
CA GLU A 144 16.86 -7.08 -9.75
C GLU A 144 15.38 -7.41 -9.56
N GLY A 145 14.99 -8.64 -9.81
CA GLY A 145 13.63 -9.13 -9.52
C GLY A 145 13.69 -10.36 -8.64
N LEU A 146 13.02 -10.30 -7.50
CA LEU A 146 12.91 -11.38 -6.54
C LEU A 146 11.46 -11.89 -6.52
N ASN A 147 11.25 -13.09 -7.04
CA ASN A 147 9.94 -13.75 -6.97
C ASN A 147 9.75 -14.35 -5.58
N TYR A 148 9.20 -13.54 -4.68
CA TYR A 148 9.09 -13.85 -3.27
C TYR A 148 7.77 -13.38 -2.68
N LEU A 149 7.13 -14.26 -1.91
CA LEU A 149 5.97 -13.93 -1.09
C LEU A 149 6.43 -13.33 0.24
N LEU A 150 5.98 -12.12 0.55
CA LEU A 150 6.30 -11.48 1.83
C LEU A 150 5.84 -12.34 3.01
N PRO A 151 6.57 -12.27 4.15
CA PRO A 151 6.35 -13.18 5.27
C PRO A 151 4.91 -13.13 5.77
N ALA A 152 4.29 -14.30 5.85
CA ALA A 152 2.98 -14.49 6.44
C ALA A 152 3.04 -14.44 7.97
N ASN A 153 1.87 -14.30 8.62
CA ASN A 153 1.78 -14.31 10.09
C ASN A 153 2.21 -15.64 10.74
N VAL A 154 2.18 -16.72 9.97
CA VAL A 154 2.68 -18.03 10.40
C VAL A 154 4.14 -18.12 10.01
N MET A 155 5.04 -18.26 11.00
CA MET A 155 6.46 -18.48 10.74
C MET A 155 6.62 -19.72 9.85
N PRO A 156 7.34 -19.61 8.72
CA PRO A 156 7.76 -20.82 8.02
C PRO A 156 8.63 -21.63 8.96
N SER A 157 8.34 -22.90 9.11
CA SER A 157 9.09 -23.82 9.99
C SER A 157 10.58 -23.98 9.64
N ASN A 158 11.04 -23.40 8.56
CA ASN A 158 12.34 -23.65 7.95
C ASN A 158 13.34 -22.49 8.06
N GLY A 159 13.01 -21.38 8.77
CA GLY A 159 13.98 -20.29 8.98
C GLY A 159 14.50 -19.64 7.68
N GLU A 160 13.78 -19.78 6.58
CA GLU A 160 14.12 -19.10 5.32
C GLU A 160 13.86 -17.61 5.47
N THR A 161 14.88 -16.93 5.95
CA THR A 161 15.00 -15.48 5.79
C THR A 161 15.21 -15.17 4.31
N LEU A 162 14.78 -13.99 3.86
CA LEU A 162 15.15 -13.46 2.54
C LEU A 162 16.69 -13.30 2.46
N ASN A 163 17.37 -14.42 2.29
CA ASN A 163 18.80 -14.47 2.04
C ASN A 163 19.08 -13.94 0.63
N GLY A 164 18.95 -12.63 0.40
CA GLY A 164 19.16 -12.09 -0.94
C GLY A 164 18.95 -10.60 -1.09
N ILE A 165 18.25 -9.93 -0.17
CA ILE A 165 18.18 -8.47 -0.21
C ILE A 165 19.34 -7.93 0.59
N HIS A 166 20.39 -7.55 -0.13
CA HIS A 166 21.54 -6.87 0.44
C HIS A 166 21.53 -5.42 -0.04
N ILE A 167 21.54 -4.49 0.90
CA ILE A 167 21.67 -3.05 0.63
C ILE A 167 23.16 -2.75 0.61
N GLU A 168 23.64 -2.29 -0.53
CA GLU A 168 25.05 -1.99 -0.78
C GLU A 168 25.35 -0.50 -0.57
N GLU A 169 24.35 0.36 -0.74
CA GLU A 169 24.49 1.79 -0.65
C GLU A 169 24.10 2.33 0.74
N ASP A 170 24.66 3.49 1.10
CA ASP A 170 24.35 4.15 2.37
C ASP A 170 22.89 4.59 2.50
N ILE A 171 22.23 4.87 1.40
CA ILE A 171 20.84 5.31 1.35
C ILE A 171 19.99 4.26 0.63
N CYS A 172 18.89 3.84 1.27
CA CYS A 172 17.87 2.99 0.67
C CYS A 172 16.50 3.65 0.73
N ILE A 173 15.76 3.61 -0.38
CA ILE A 173 14.37 4.07 -0.46
C ILE A 173 13.46 2.84 -0.55
N HIS A 174 12.61 2.64 0.46
CA HIS A 174 11.64 1.57 0.52
C HIS A 174 10.28 2.06 0.05
N LEU A 175 9.69 1.37 -0.92
CA LEU A 175 8.35 1.63 -1.43
C LEU A 175 7.40 0.54 -0.96
N PHE A 176 6.30 0.94 -0.32
CA PHE A 176 5.19 0.08 0.11
C PHE A 176 3.90 0.65 -0.48
N SER A 177 3.50 0.15 -1.63
CA SER A 177 2.31 0.62 -2.33
C SER A 177 1.18 -0.41 -2.29
N ASN A 178 0.21 -0.21 -1.40
CA ASN A 178 -0.94 -1.11 -1.19
C ASN A 178 -0.54 -2.54 -0.81
N ILE A 179 0.43 -2.67 0.05
CA ILE A 179 0.94 -3.96 0.53
C ILE A 179 0.85 -4.10 2.04
N LEU A 180 1.01 -3.01 2.79
CA LEU A 180 0.98 -3.07 4.26
C LEU A 180 -0.42 -3.34 4.83
N ASP A 181 -1.48 -3.11 4.07
CA ASP A 181 -2.87 -3.40 4.44
C ASP A 181 -3.26 -4.88 4.26
N ILE A 182 -2.43 -5.68 3.61
CA ILE A 182 -2.64 -7.13 3.46
C ILE A 182 -2.49 -7.82 4.82
N ARG A 183 -3.58 -8.45 5.31
CA ARG A 183 -3.66 -9.00 6.67
C ARG A 183 -2.63 -10.09 6.96
N ASN A 184 -2.32 -10.91 5.97
CA ASN A 184 -1.43 -12.06 6.14
C ASN A 184 0.06 -11.69 6.20
N ILE A 185 0.43 -10.44 5.98
CA ILE A 185 1.83 -10.00 6.07
C ILE A 185 2.21 -9.79 7.54
N ASN A 186 3.27 -10.46 7.98
CA ASN A 186 3.86 -10.25 9.29
C ASN A 186 4.68 -8.95 9.30
N LEU A 187 4.09 -7.88 9.82
CA LEU A 187 4.71 -6.55 9.83
C LEU A 187 5.99 -6.49 10.69
N LYS A 188 6.09 -7.33 11.72
CA LYS A 188 7.29 -7.41 12.56
C LYS A 188 8.47 -7.97 11.77
N GLU A 189 8.27 -9.12 11.11
CA GLU A 189 9.29 -9.72 10.27
C GLU A 189 9.69 -8.79 9.12
N LEU A 190 8.70 -8.13 8.50
CA LEU A 190 8.96 -7.15 7.46
C LEU A 190 9.81 -5.98 7.98
N ALA A 191 9.52 -5.46 9.17
CA ALA A 191 10.32 -4.40 9.80
C ALA A 191 11.77 -4.86 10.05
N TYR A 192 11.96 -6.11 10.48
CA TYR A 192 13.30 -6.69 10.61
C TYR A 192 14.04 -6.76 9.28
N MET A 193 13.35 -7.23 8.24
CA MET A 193 13.96 -7.36 6.91
C MET A 193 14.44 -6.03 6.35
N VAL A 194 13.60 -4.99 6.44
CA VAL A 194 13.92 -3.66 5.88
C VAL A 194 14.99 -2.90 6.68
N SER A 195 15.27 -3.32 7.90
CA SER A 195 16.24 -2.67 8.78
C SER A 195 17.54 -3.47 8.97
N SER A 196 17.71 -4.58 8.24
CA SER A 196 18.84 -5.49 8.44
C SER A 196 20.18 -4.93 7.96
N SER A 197 20.19 -4.03 6.98
CA SER A 197 21.40 -3.45 6.38
C SER A 197 21.16 -1.99 5.95
N GLY A 198 22.20 -1.28 5.61
CA GLY A 198 22.15 0.13 5.19
C GLY A 198 22.32 1.12 6.37
N TYR A 199 22.55 2.39 6.05
CA TYR A 199 22.75 3.46 7.04
C TYR A 199 21.55 4.39 7.18
N ARG A 200 20.97 4.83 6.06
CA ARG A 200 19.80 5.72 6.05
C ARG A 200 18.71 5.15 5.17
N HIS A 201 17.53 5.02 5.74
CA HIS A 201 16.36 4.50 5.04
C HIS A 201 15.27 5.55 4.94
N TYR A 202 14.68 5.66 3.77
CA TYR A 202 13.48 6.43 3.53
C TYR A 202 12.34 5.48 3.20
N PHE A 203 11.19 5.69 3.82
CA PHE A 203 10.00 4.86 3.64
C PHE A 203 8.90 5.67 3.01
N VAL A 204 8.31 5.14 1.96
CA VAL A 204 7.11 5.67 1.30
C VAL A 204 6.03 4.59 1.39
N CYS A 205 5.05 4.80 2.27
CA CYS A 205 3.98 3.85 2.54
C CYS A 205 2.66 4.47 2.11
N VAL A 206 1.99 3.86 1.14
CA VAL A 206 0.66 4.29 0.69
C VAL A 206 -0.31 3.11 0.68
N GLY A 207 -1.56 3.38 1.00
CA GLY A 207 -2.61 2.36 1.03
C GLY A 207 -4.01 2.98 0.84
N PRO A 208 -5.04 2.15 0.66
CA PRO A 208 -6.41 2.62 0.61
C PRO A 208 -6.87 3.11 1.98
N LEU A 209 -7.80 4.04 2.05
CA LEU A 209 -8.47 4.43 3.29
C LEU A 209 -9.63 3.47 3.56
N ASN A 210 -9.32 2.35 4.19
CA ASN A 210 -10.27 1.30 4.56
C ASN A 210 -9.95 0.76 5.97
N PHE A 211 -10.64 -0.29 6.41
CA PHE A 211 -10.42 -0.91 7.73
C PHE A 211 -9.04 -1.56 7.94
N GLY A 212 -8.20 -1.67 6.92
CA GLY A 212 -6.81 -2.16 7.02
C GLY A 212 -5.77 -1.08 7.31
N ASN A 213 -6.19 0.16 7.45
CA ASN A 213 -5.33 1.35 7.59
C ASN A 213 -4.42 1.35 8.82
N GLU A 214 -4.89 0.78 9.91
CA GLU A 214 -4.14 0.69 11.16
C GLU A 214 -2.85 -0.08 11.01
N ARG A 215 -2.76 -0.92 9.99
CA ARG A 215 -1.56 -1.72 9.73
C ARG A 215 -0.39 -0.87 9.28
N ILE A 216 -0.62 0.21 8.52
CA ILE A 216 0.45 1.16 8.16
C ILE A 216 0.95 1.85 9.43
N ASP A 217 0.04 2.34 10.29
CA ASP A 217 0.42 2.93 11.58
C ASP A 217 1.10 1.90 12.49
N SER A 218 0.67 0.64 12.46
CA SER A 218 1.30 -0.45 13.21
C SER A 218 2.71 -0.74 12.71
N PHE A 219 2.95 -0.68 11.40
CA PHE A 219 4.28 -0.83 10.84
C PHE A 219 5.24 0.27 11.32
N LEU A 220 4.79 1.52 11.34
CA LEU A 220 5.61 2.64 11.83
C LEU A 220 6.03 2.49 13.30
N ARG A 221 5.20 1.83 14.13
CA ARG A 221 5.49 1.64 15.57
C ARG A 221 6.66 0.72 15.84
N TYR A 222 7.11 -0.07 14.89
CA TYR A 222 8.32 -0.86 15.05
C TYR A 222 9.59 -0.02 15.03
N PHE A 223 9.50 1.26 14.63
CA PHE A 223 10.64 2.18 14.54
C PHE A 223 10.51 3.30 15.59
N GLU A 224 11.63 3.72 16.18
CA GLU A 224 11.67 4.86 17.09
C GLU A 224 11.68 6.17 16.29
N LEU A 225 10.49 6.64 15.91
CA LEU A 225 10.35 7.84 15.09
C LEU A 225 10.19 9.09 15.95
N LYS A 226 10.99 10.12 15.67
CA LYS A 226 10.74 11.50 16.11
C LYS A 226 9.87 12.20 15.08
N ASN A 227 9.18 13.28 15.49
CA ASN A 227 8.37 14.08 14.55
C ASN A 227 9.19 14.62 13.36
N SER A 228 10.49 14.92 13.57
CA SER A 228 11.43 15.35 12.53
C SER A 228 11.74 14.28 11.48
N ASP A 229 11.48 13.02 11.80
CA ASP A 229 11.74 11.89 10.90
C ASP A 229 10.57 11.65 9.95
N ILE A 230 9.40 12.21 10.25
CA ILE A 230 8.19 12.06 9.46
C ILE A 230 8.08 13.22 8.47
N PHE A 231 8.16 12.92 7.17
CA PHE A 231 8.00 13.93 6.11
C PHE A 231 6.61 13.89 5.44
N VAL A 232 5.86 12.80 5.59
CA VAL A 232 4.46 12.66 5.17
C VAL A 232 3.66 11.98 6.27
N ASN A 233 2.51 12.57 6.61
CA ASN A 233 1.54 11.97 7.51
C ASN A 233 0.14 12.42 7.07
N VAL A 234 -0.41 11.72 6.08
CA VAL A 234 -1.69 12.07 5.48
C VAL A 234 -2.66 10.91 5.65
N LYS A 235 -3.85 11.23 6.14
CA LYS A 235 -5.04 10.40 6.09
C LYS A 235 -6.13 11.27 5.45
N SER A 236 -6.45 11.02 4.21
CA SER A 236 -7.36 11.86 3.45
C SER A 236 -8.44 11.02 2.77
N ALA A 237 -9.69 11.44 2.94
CA ALA A 237 -10.81 10.90 2.17
C ALA A 237 -10.95 11.56 0.79
N GLN A 238 -10.13 12.57 0.48
CA GLN A 238 -10.26 13.37 -0.73
C GLN A 238 -9.16 13.01 -1.74
N TYR A 239 -9.48 12.06 -2.60
CA TYR A 239 -8.73 11.77 -3.81
C TYR A 239 -9.59 12.03 -5.02
N ARG A 240 -9.11 12.85 -5.93
CA ARG A 240 -9.75 13.02 -7.21
C ARG A 240 -9.41 11.82 -8.08
N GLN A 241 -10.32 10.87 -8.17
CA GLN A 241 -10.25 9.88 -9.21
C GLN A 241 -10.86 10.44 -10.48
N LEU A 242 -10.12 10.39 -11.56
CA LEU A 242 -10.61 10.78 -12.89
C LEU A 242 -11.68 9.82 -13.44
N TYR A 243 -11.82 8.64 -12.85
CA TYR A 243 -12.87 7.68 -13.15
C TYR A 243 -14.13 7.97 -12.33
N ASN A 244 -15.22 8.32 -12.99
CA ASN A 244 -16.58 8.50 -12.43
C ASN A 244 -16.76 9.63 -11.41
N GLY A 245 -15.85 10.57 -11.27
CA GLY A 245 -15.99 11.67 -10.30
C GLY A 245 -16.04 11.23 -8.83
N LYS A 246 -15.69 9.98 -8.53
CA LYS A 246 -15.64 9.45 -7.17
C LYS A 246 -14.33 9.84 -6.47
N TRP A 247 -14.45 10.19 -5.21
CA TRP A 247 -13.32 10.44 -4.33
C TRP A 247 -12.90 9.13 -3.64
N TYR A 248 -11.61 8.85 -3.62
CA TYR A 248 -11.05 7.70 -2.92
C TYR A 248 -10.18 8.18 -1.77
N GLY A 249 -10.42 7.61 -0.59
CA GLY A 249 -9.55 7.85 0.54
C GLY A 249 -8.20 7.16 0.38
N CYS A 250 -7.14 7.77 0.91
CA CYS A 250 -5.84 7.14 1.03
C CYS A 250 -5.18 7.43 2.37
N ILE A 251 -4.28 6.54 2.75
CA ILE A 251 -3.24 6.83 3.73
C ILE A 251 -1.91 6.95 2.99
N ALA A 252 -1.17 8.01 3.32
CA ALA A 252 0.20 8.20 2.87
C ALA A 252 1.07 8.56 4.09
N LYS A 253 2.05 7.72 4.36
CA LYS A 253 3.05 7.92 5.41
C LYS A 253 4.43 7.91 4.78
N GLY A 254 5.25 8.88 5.14
CA GLY A 254 6.64 8.94 4.72
C GLY A 254 7.52 9.29 5.91
N PHE A 255 8.55 8.50 6.13
CA PHE A 255 9.47 8.70 7.23
C PHE A 255 10.89 8.26 6.86
N GLN A 256 11.84 8.71 7.65
CA GLN A 256 13.24 8.29 7.54
C GLN A 256 13.71 7.67 8.85
N ILE A 257 14.66 6.75 8.74
CA ILE A 257 15.44 6.27 9.88
C ILE A 257 16.91 6.37 9.52
N VAL A 258 17.73 6.68 10.53
CA VAL A 258 19.19 6.71 10.41
C VAL A 258 19.75 5.74 11.43
N ARG A 259 20.61 4.84 10.99
CA ARG A 259 21.28 3.88 11.89
C ARG A 259 22.27 4.60 12.79
N GLU A 260 22.04 4.52 14.08
CA GLU A 260 23.02 4.94 15.07
C GLU A 260 23.84 3.70 15.50
N GLU A 261 25.16 3.84 15.50
CA GLU A 261 26.05 2.74 15.85
C GLU A 261 25.75 2.23 17.27
N GLY A 262 25.58 0.91 17.40
CA GLY A 262 25.27 0.28 18.69
C GLY A 262 23.83 0.34 19.16
N LYS A 263 22.89 0.98 18.40
CA LYS A 263 21.47 1.00 18.74
C LYS A 263 20.64 0.08 17.84
N PRO A 264 19.67 -0.66 18.39
CA PRO A 264 18.74 -1.41 17.58
C PRO A 264 17.78 -0.47 16.82
N PHE A 265 17.46 -0.79 15.57
CA PHE A 265 16.46 -0.04 14.80
C PHE A 265 15.03 -0.22 15.29
N LEU A 266 14.78 -1.34 15.94
CA LEU A 266 13.43 -1.77 16.28
C LEU A 266 13.16 -1.66 17.77
N VAL A 267 12.01 -1.11 18.10
CA VAL A 267 11.52 -1.09 19.50
C VAL A 267 11.01 -2.48 19.87
N PRO A 268 11.46 -3.08 20.98
CA PRO A 268 10.86 -4.30 21.49
C PRO A 268 9.38 -4.08 21.80
N LEU A 269 8.49 -4.87 21.20
CA LEU A 269 7.02 -4.76 21.35
C LEU A 269 6.49 -4.97 22.77
N SER A 270 7.32 -5.27 23.77
CA SER A 270 6.91 -5.44 25.15
C SER A 270 6.30 -4.18 25.81
N TYR A 271 6.35 -3.02 25.15
CA TYR A 271 5.99 -1.72 25.74
C TYR A 271 4.60 -1.18 25.43
N TYR A 272 3.81 -1.82 24.57
CA TYR A 272 2.48 -1.31 24.23
C TYR A 272 1.36 -2.27 24.65
N PRO A 273 0.62 -1.94 25.72
CA PRO A 273 -0.56 -2.70 26.07
C PRO A 273 -1.70 -2.50 25.04
N PRO A 274 -2.43 -3.55 24.66
CA PRO A 274 -3.49 -3.50 23.65
C PRO A 274 -4.68 -2.61 24.01
N LYS A 275 -4.75 -2.08 25.21
CA LYS A 275 -5.96 -1.44 25.77
C LYS A 275 -6.25 -0.01 25.32
N GLN A 276 -5.36 0.70 24.66
CA GLN A 276 -5.62 2.09 24.24
C GLN A 276 -6.29 2.22 22.86
N PHE A 277 -6.38 1.15 22.09
CA PHE A 277 -6.93 1.18 20.73
C PHE A 277 -8.45 1.35 20.66
N PHE A 278 -9.19 0.89 21.67
CA PHE A 278 -10.65 0.96 21.66
C PHE A 278 -11.23 2.29 22.16
N ALA A 279 -10.44 3.12 22.81
CA ALA A 279 -10.94 4.37 23.40
C ALA A 279 -11.08 5.52 22.38
N SER A 280 -10.20 5.63 21.38
CA SER A 280 -10.26 6.70 20.38
C SER A 280 -11.36 6.48 19.33
N TYR A 281 -11.70 5.24 19.02
CA TYR A 281 -12.77 4.92 18.06
C TYR A 281 -14.18 5.21 18.60
N ARG A 282 -14.37 5.20 19.91
CA ARG A 282 -15.68 5.51 20.53
C ARG A 282 -16.04 6.98 20.51
N LEU A 283 -15.07 7.87 20.52
CA LEU A 283 -15.32 9.33 20.56
C LEU A 283 -15.75 9.86 19.19
N ASP A 284 -15.10 9.44 18.10
CA ASP A 284 -15.42 9.95 16.75
C ASP A 284 -16.81 9.50 16.26
N VAL A 285 -17.28 8.31 16.67
CA VAL A 285 -18.63 7.80 16.33
C VAL A 285 -19.73 8.49 17.13
N ILE A 286 -19.43 8.98 18.33
CA ILE A 286 -20.40 9.66 19.18
C ILE A 286 -20.60 11.12 18.74
N GLU A 287 -19.54 11.82 18.31
CA GLU A 287 -19.64 13.20 17.82
C GLU A 287 -20.39 13.32 16.48
N GLU A 288 -20.33 12.28 15.61
CA GLU A 288 -21.17 12.27 14.39
C GLU A 288 -22.65 11.96 14.67
N LYS A 289 -22.99 11.23 15.73
CA LYS A 289 -24.39 10.94 16.09
C LYS A 289 -25.16 12.18 16.57
N ASP A 290 -24.51 13.11 17.21
CA ASP A 290 -25.16 14.35 17.69
C ASP A 290 -25.52 15.34 16.57
N LYS A 291 -24.95 15.16 15.36
CA LYS A 291 -25.30 15.95 14.16
C LYS A 291 -26.46 15.37 13.34
N LEU A 292 -26.93 14.16 13.65
CA LEU A 292 -28.01 13.46 12.94
C LEU A 292 -29.36 13.44 13.68
N SER A 293 -29.53 14.24 14.73
CA SER A 293 -30.76 14.27 15.51
C SER A 293 -31.82 15.19 14.90
N SER A 294 -32.47 14.80 13.82
CA SER A 294 -33.86 15.26 13.52
C SER A 294 -34.60 14.49 12.45
N SER A 295 -34.22 13.28 12.10
CA SER A 295 -35.08 12.45 11.24
C SER A 295 -35.26 11.08 11.89
N THR A 296 -36.54 10.74 12.17
CA THR A 296 -36.96 9.43 12.62
C THR A 296 -36.63 8.38 11.56
N PHE A 297 -35.49 7.71 11.74
CA PHE A 297 -35.11 6.55 10.94
C PHE A 297 -35.54 5.28 11.67
N ASN A 298 -36.48 4.55 11.09
CA ASN A 298 -36.82 3.20 11.52
C ASN A 298 -35.74 2.24 10.99
N TRP A 299 -34.79 1.87 11.85
CA TRP A 299 -33.76 0.86 11.56
C TRP A 299 -34.38 -0.52 11.71
N ASN A 300 -34.41 -1.30 10.64
CA ASN A 300 -34.57 -2.74 10.76
C ASN A 300 -33.24 -3.45 10.52
N LEU A 301 -33.10 -4.67 11.01
CA LEU A 301 -31.85 -5.45 10.89
C LEU A 301 -31.39 -5.63 9.45
N ASN A 302 -32.31 -5.69 8.48
CA ASN A 302 -31.98 -5.82 7.07
C ASN A 302 -31.28 -4.57 6.51
N SER A 303 -31.64 -3.37 6.97
CA SER A 303 -30.98 -2.13 6.55
C SER A 303 -29.52 -2.04 7.07
N ALA A 304 -29.24 -2.61 8.25
CA ALA A 304 -27.88 -2.69 8.75
C ALA A 304 -27.02 -3.67 7.92
N PHE A 305 -27.61 -4.77 7.46
CA PHE A 305 -26.94 -5.72 6.57
C PHE A 305 -26.68 -5.13 5.17
N GLU A 306 -27.59 -4.33 4.61
CA GLU A 306 -27.38 -3.67 3.31
C GLU A 306 -26.28 -2.61 3.36
N ILE A 307 -26.07 -1.95 4.49
CA ILE A 307 -24.96 -1.01 4.68
C ILE A 307 -23.61 -1.74 4.83
N LEU A 308 -23.62 -2.96 5.37
CA LEU A 308 -22.42 -3.77 5.55
C LEU A 308 -22.10 -4.68 4.35
N ALA A 309 -23.08 -4.95 3.48
CA ALA A 309 -22.94 -5.81 2.30
C ALA A 309 -21.91 -5.35 1.24
N PRO A 310 -21.55 -4.06 1.10
CA PRO A 310 -20.44 -3.65 0.26
C PRO A 310 -19.06 -3.96 0.84
N PHE A 311 -18.98 -4.36 2.10
CA PHE A 311 -17.75 -4.73 2.77
C PHE A 311 -17.71 -6.25 2.86
N ASP A 312 -16.91 -6.88 2.00
CA ASP A 312 -16.67 -8.33 2.02
C ASP A 312 -15.93 -8.67 3.32
N ILE A 313 -16.71 -8.88 4.38
CA ILE A 313 -16.23 -9.30 5.69
C ILE A 313 -16.04 -10.81 5.59
N GLY A 314 -14.81 -11.23 5.29
CA GLY A 314 -14.45 -12.64 5.20
C GLY A 314 -14.89 -13.42 6.46
N ALA A 315 -15.22 -14.69 6.26
CA ALA A 315 -15.83 -15.60 7.24
C ALA A 315 -15.09 -15.73 8.61
N SER A 316 -13.86 -15.23 8.73
CA SER A 316 -13.09 -15.26 9.97
C SER A 316 -13.51 -14.23 11.04
N ILE A 317 -14.41 -13.31 10.71
CA ILE A 317 -14.92 -12.31 11.68
C ILE A 317 -16.15 -12.83 12.46
N TYR A 318 -16.74 -13.93 12.01
CA TYR A 318 -17.94 -14.49 12.70
C TYR A 318 -17.68 -14.95 14.14
N GLU A 319 -16.45 -15.33 14.48
CA GLU A 319 -16.11 -15.74 15.87
C GLU A 319 -15.97 -14.55 16.83
N ASP A 320 -15.66 -13.34 16.33
CA ASP A 320 -15.48 -12.13 17.15
C ASP A 320 -16.70 -11.19 17.16
N ILE A 321 -17.72 -11.47 16.36
CA ILE A 321 -18.94 -10.65 16.27
C ILE A 321 -19.94 -10.97 17.40
N ASP A 322 -19.89 -12.15 17.96
CA ASP A 322 -20.81 -12.57 19.04
C ASP A 322 -20.85 -11.60 20.24
N PRO A 323 -19.72 -11.06 20.74
CA PRO A 323 -19.76 -10.07 21.82
C PRO A 323 -20.36 -8.72 21.39
N VAL A 324 -20.16 -8.32 20.14
CA VAL A 324 -20.66 -7.03 19.62
C VAL A 324 -22.16 -7.11 19.34
N LEU A 325 -22.63 -8.24 18.78
CA LEU A 325 -24.05 -8.52 18.58
C LEU A 325 -24.78 -8.70 19.91
N ALA A 326 -24.16 -9.32 20.92
CA ALA A 326 -24.72 -9.42 22.26
C ALA A 326 -24.88 -8.04 22.93
N VAL A 327 -23.92 -7.12 22.73
CA VAL A 327 -24.01 -5.75 23.24
C VAL A 327 -25.10 -4.96 22.49
N LEU A 328 -25.17 -5.06 21.17
CA LEU A 328 -26.21 -4.42 20.35
C LEU A 328 -27.60 -4.99 20.65
N SER A 329 -27.74 -6.29 20.82
CA SER A 329 -28.99 -6.95 21.25
C SER A 329 -29.45 -6.48 22.63
N ASN A 330 -28.53 -6.33 23.59
CA ASN A 330 -28.83 -5.80 24.91
C ASN A 330 -29.24 -4.32 24.91
N ILE A 331 -28.69 -3.52 23.99
CA ILE A 331 -29.08 -2.10 23.83
C ILE A 331 -30.49 -2.00 23.22
N ILE A 332 -30.81 -2.88 22.25
CA ILE A 332 -32.10 -2.91 21.56
C ILE A 332 -33.22 -3.45 22.47
N THR A 333 -32.93 -4.49 23.26
CA THR A 333 -33.94 -5.16 24.11
C THR A 333 -34.21 -4.45 25.42
N ARG A 334 -33.31 -3.62 25.93
CA ARG A 334 -33.50 -2.91 27.22
C ARG A 334 -34.20 -1.57 27.12
N GLY A 335 -34.68 -1.15 25.95
CA GLY A 335 -35.45 0.09 25.77
C GLY A 335 -34.77 1.30 26.41
N LEU A 336 -34.52 2.35 25.66
CA LEU A 336 -34.15 3.65 26.24
C LEU A 336 -35.20 4.06 27.27
N PRO A 337 -34.84 4.50 28.47
CA PRO A 337 -35.79 4.99 29.44
C PRO A 337 -36.53 6.18 28.85
N THR A 338 -37.86 6.04 28.76
CA THR A 338 -38.77 7.12 28.47
C THR A 338 -38.65 8.20 29.55
N LYS A 339 -38.20 9.38 29.14
CA LYS A 339 -38.57 10.64 29.73
C LYS A 339 -38.88 11.62 28.65
#